data_22d40b7569172428c30f6c0858e5d42c
#
_entry.id   22d40b7569172428c30f6c0858e5d42c
#
_cell.length_a   1.000
_cell.length_b   1.000
_cell.length_c   1.000
_cell.angle_alpha   90.00
_cell.angle_beta   90.00
_cell.angle_gamma   90.00
#
_symmetry.space_group_name_H-M   'P 1'
#
loop_
_entity.id
_entity.type
_entity.pdbx_description
1 polymer ?
#
loop_
_entity_poly.entity_id
_entity_poly.type
_entity_poly.pdbx_seq_one_letter_code
_entity_poly.pdbx_strand_id
1 'polypeptide(L)'
;MSEQETLEVAGRAVSVSNPHKVLFPQTGQTKLDLARYYLAIAEGALQGAGHRPNVLVRYPDGVGGEFFYQKRAPRSRPEWIEVVSLQFPSGRSAEEIVPRDAAALAWMANLACLELHPHPVRADDLDHPDELRVDLDPVPGVDWPQIREVSAIVKAVLDEVGLTGWPKTSGSRGMHVFVRIQRRWTFDQVRRAVLAVAREVERRTPTLATSKWWKEERHGVFIDYNQNAKDRTVASAYSVRPTADARVSAPLTWEEIADCNPADFTLATMPARYARLGDLHRDMDRHAGSLDALLELSARQQADGLGDAPWPPHYRKQPGEASRVAPSRRRMPKHPLIEIGRAREKADALAGLERWKARHSAAAAHLEPADILVDGLRGRFRTWTRVRVNLQHVPPELRPVQEPLDPDENMHDEWRAVSDRSARRRTPSRARKAP
;
A
#
# COMPACT_ATOMS: atom_id res chain seq x y z
N MET A 1 -12.71 26.57 -29.39
CA MET A 1 -12.25 25.18 -29.54
C MET A 1 -10.96 25.06 -28.77
N SER A 2 -10.75 24.05 -27.95
CA SER A 2 -9.46 23.86 -27.29
C SER A 2 -8.39 23.54 -28.33
N GLU A 3 -7.22 24.13 -28.18
CA GLU A 3 -6.07 23.85 -29.04
C GLU A 3 -5.71 22.36 -28.97
N GLN A 4 -5.38 21.75 -30.10
CA GLN A 4 -5.03 20.34 -30.20
C GLN A 4 -3.81 20.17 -31.09
N GLU A 5 -2.91 19.29 -30.71
CA GLU A 5 -1.80 18.82 -31.52
C GLU A 5 -1.93 17.32 -31.74
N THR A 6 -1.78 16.88 -32.98
CA THR A 6 -1.89 15.47 -33.35
C THR A 6 -0.49 14.89 -33.51
N LEU A 7 -0.23 13.78 -32.80
CA LEU A 7 1.02 13.02 -32.88
C LEU A 7 0.73 11.72 -33.65
N GLU A 8 1.49 11.48 -34.71
CA GLU A 8 1.45 10.19 -35.43
C GLU A 8 2.37 9.18 -34.74
N VAL A 9 1.78 8.16 -34.12
CA VAL A 9 2.49 7.22 -33.25
C VAL A 9 2.00 5.79 -33.49
N ALA A 10 2.90 4.87 -33.81
CA ALA A 10 2.59 3.46 -34.03
C ALA A 10 1.42 3.25 -35.02
N GLY A 11 1.36 4.06 -36.09
CA GLY A 11 0.29 4.01 -37.09
C GLY A 11 -1.06 4.57 -36.63
N ARG A 12 -1.09 5.36 -35.56
CA ARG A 12 -2.31 6.00 -35.02
C ARG A 12 -2.11 7.51 -34.83
N ALA A 13 -3.17 8.27 -35.12
CA ALA A 13 -3.24 9.69 -34.79
C ALA A 13 -3.70 9.86 -33.32
N VAL A 14 -2.81 10.32 -32.46
CA VAL A 14 -3.11 10.58 -31.03
C VAL A 14 -3.22 12.08 -30.82
N SER A 15 -4.42 12.56 -30.50
CA SER A 15 -4.68 13.99 -30.24
C SER A 15 -4.28 14.36 -28.80
N VAL A 16 -3.43 15.38 -28.67
CA VAL A 16 -3.07 16.03 -27.41
C VAL A 16 -3.85 17.33 -27.27
N SER A 17 -4.83 17.35 -26.39
CA SER A 17 -5.64 18.55 -26.10
C SER A 17 -4.89 19.51 -25.16
N ASN A 18 -5.02 20.83 -25.36
CA ASN A 18 -4.29 21.84 -24.59
C ASN A 18 -2.79 21.51 -24.47
N PRO A 19 -2.07 21.37 -25.62
CA PRO A 19 -0.69 20.88 -25.64
C PRO A 19 0.26 21.78 -24.82
N HIS A 20 0.02 23.09 -24.81
CA HIS A 20 0.83 24.10 -24.10
C HIS A 20 0.43 24.28 -22.61
N LYS A 21 -0.51 23.47 -22.08
CA LYS A 21 -0.82 23.50 -20.65
C LYS A 21 0.42 23.12 -19.84
N VAL A 22 0.92 24.05 -19.02
CA VAL A 22 2.07 23.83 -18.16
C VAL A 22 1.70 22.84 -17.06
N LEU A 23 2.43 21.74 -16.98
CA LEU A 23 2.27 20.72 -15.94
C LEU A 23 3.30 20.89 -14.80
N PHE A 24 4.47 21.46 -15.09
CA PHE A 24 5.55 21.71 -14.13
C PHE A 24 5.89 23.21 -14.12
N PRO A 25 5.26 24.00 -13.25
CA PRO A 25 5.44 25.46 -13.25
C PRO A 25 6.88 25.93 -13.05
N GLN A 26 7.67 25.19 -12.25
CA GLN A 26 9.06 25.59 -11.98
C GLN A 26 9.98 25.43 -13.19
N THR A 27 9.75 24.45 -14.04
CA THR A 27 10.61 24.10 -15.17
C THR A 27 9.96 24.40 -16.53
N GLY A 28 8.68 24.79 -16.52
CA GLY A 28 7.93 25.21 -17.71
C GLY A 28 7.44 24.07 -18.60
N GLN A 29 7.69 22.80 -18.26
CA GLN A 29 7.27 21.69 -19.10
C GLN A 29 5.75 21.57 -19.19
N THR A 30 5.30 21.32 -20.42
CA THR A 30 3.90 21.27 -20.84
C THR A 30 3.39 19.83 -20.94
N LYS A 31 2.10 19.70 -21.24
CA LYS A 31 1.50 18.40 -21.55
C LYS A 31 2.07 17.78 -22.81
N LEU A 32 2.41 18.59 -23.80
CA LEU A 32 3.05 18.11 -25.02
C LEU A 32 4.46 17.60 -24.72
N ASP A 33 5.23 18.28 -23.87
CA ASP A 33 6.55 17.83 -23.48
C ASP A 33 6.48 16.48 -22.75
N LEU A 34 5.47 16.26 -21.90
CA LEU A 34 5.22 14.97 -21.28
C LEU A 34 4.92 13.88 -22.32
N ALA A 35 4.09 14.15 -23.33
CA ALA A 35 3.78 13.19 -24.38
C ALA A 35 5.05 12.86 -25.19
N ARG A 36 5.81 13.88 -25.61
CA ARG A 36 7.07 13.70 -26.33
C ARG A 36 8.12 12.95 -25.52
N TYR A 37 8.19 13.22 -24.21
CA TYR A 37 9.04 12.47 -23.30
C TYR A 37 8.73 10.98 -23.35
N TYR A 38 7.47 10.58 -23.13
CA TYR A 38 7.10 9.16 -23.14
C TYR A 38 7.30 8.51 -24.51
N LEU A 39 7.21 9.26 -25.59
CA LEU A 39 7.55 8.75 -26.91
C LEU A 39 9.06 8.51 -27.08
N ALA A 40 9.87 9.41 -26.55
CA ALA A 40 11.34 9.30 -26.66
C ALA A 40 11.91 8.09 -25.88
N ILE A 41 11.20 7.62 -24.85
CA ILE A 41 11.65 6.50 -24.00
C ILE A 41 10.63 5.33 -24.01
N ALA A 42 9.80 5.26 -25.08
CA ALA A 42 8.61 4.41 -25.09
C ALA A 42 8.93 2.93 -24.84
N GLU A 43 9.98 2.40 -25.46
CA GLU A 43 10.38 1.01 -25.33
C GLU A 43 10.72 0.67 -23.85
N GLY A 44 11.54 1.49 -23.20
CA GLY A 44 11.89 1.29 -21.78
C GLY A 44 10.69 1.48 -20.84
N ALA A 45 9.82 2.46 -21.10
CA ALA A 45 8.59 2.64 -20.31
C ALA A 45 7.64 1.45 -20.45
N LEU A 46 7.52 0.87 -21.66
CA LEU A 46 6.70 -0.31 -21.93
C LEU A 46 7.32 -1.60 -21.36
N GLN A 47 8.65 -1.69 -21.25
CA GLN A 47 9.30 -2.80 -20.57
C GLN A 47 8.79 -2.94 -19.11
N GLY A 48 8.62 -1.82 -18.42
CA GLY A 48 8.12 -1.79 -17.03
C GLY A 48 6.60 -1.79 -16.91
N ALA A 49 5.89 -1.00 -17.72
CA ALA A 49 4.45 -0.75 -17.60
C ALA A 49 3.60 -1.48 -18.65
N GLY A 50 4.19 -1.90 -19.75
CA GLY A 50 3.48 -2.55 -20.84
C GLY A 50 2.95 -3.93 -20.48
N HIS A 51 1.85 -4.33 -21.13
CA HIS A 51 1.19 -5.62 -20.90
C HIS A 51 0.69 -5.84 -19.47
N ARG A 52 0.63 -4.78 -18.65
CA ARG A 52 0.20 -4.81 -17.25
C ARG A 52 -1.02 -3.92 -17.05
N PRO A 53 -1.93 -4.25 -16.13
CA PRO A 53 -2.91 -3.29 -15.66
C PRO A 53 -2.21 -2.10 -15.00
N ASN A 54 -2.65 -0.88 -15.31
CA ASN A 54 -2.06 0.34 -14.79
C ASN A 54 -3.10 1.23 -14.12
N VAL A 55 -2.78 1.72 -12.95
CA VAL A 55 -3.47 2.84 -12.31
C VAL A 55 -2.92 4.15 -12.89
N LEU A 56 -3.79 5.02 -13.39
CA LEU A 56 -3.38 6.33 -13.87
C LEU A 56 -3.28 7.31 -12.70
N VAL A 57 -2.12 7.90 -12.48
CA VAL A 57 -1.96 8.99 -11.50
C VAL A 57 -1.97 10.31 -12.27
N ARG A 58 -3.11 11.00 -12.21
CA ARG A 58 -3.41 12.15 -13.07
C ARG A 58 -3.28 13.46 -12.32
N TYR A 59 -2.67 14.43 -13.01
CA TYR A 59 -2.46 15.80 -12.55
C TYR A 59 -3.08 16.79 -13.57
N PRO A 60 -4.42 16.87 -13.68
CA PRO A 60 -5.06 17.69 -14.71
C PRO A 60 -4.61 19.15 -14.70
N ASP A 61 -4.31 19.69 -13.53
CA ASP A 61 -3.89 21.08 -13.31
C ASP A 61 -2.39 21.23 -12.98
N GLY A 62 -1.59 20.20 -13.38
CA GLY A 62 -0.16 20.17 -13.12
C GLY A 62 0.18 19.80 -11.67
N VAL A 63 1.49 19.77 -11.35
CA VAL A 63 1.99 19.30 -10.04
C VAL A 63 1.65 20.24 -8.89
N GLY A 64 1.25 21.47 -9.16
CA GLY A 64 0.76 22.42 -8.15
C GLY A 64 -0.73 22.28 -7.82
N GLY A 65 -1.47 21.48 -8.60
CA GLY A 65 -2.91 21.25 -8.43
C GLY A 65 -3.24 19.93 -7.73
N GLU A 66 -4.53 19.64 -7.66
CA GLU A 66 -5.01 18.37 -7.12
C GLU A 66 -4.72 17.21 -8.08
N PHE A 67 -4.41 16.05 -7.51
CA PHE A 67 -4.22 14.82 -8.27
C PHE A 67 -5.16 13.72 -7.79
N PHE A 68 -5.36 12.71 -8.64
CA PHE A 68 -6.15 11.55 -8.26
C PHE A 68 -5.66 10.26 -8.93
N TYR A 69 -5.89 9.16 -8.21
CA TYR A 69 -5.69 7.81 -8.74
C TYR A 69 -6.93 7.36 -9.51
N GLN A 70 -6.79 7.22 -10.81
CA GLN A 70 -7.85 6.69 -11.68
C GLN A 70 -7.61 5.19 -11.92
N LYS A 71 -8.29 4.36 -11.16
CA LYS A 71 -8.24 2.89 -11.32
C LYS A 71 -9.11 2.39 -12.48
N ARG A 72 -10.20 3.11 -12.79
CA ARG A 72 -11.10 2.71 -13.87
C ARG A 72 -10.77 3.44 -15.16
N ALA A 73 -10.60 2.66 -16.24
CA ALA A 73 -10.43 3.20 -17.57
C ALA A 73 -11.58 4.18 -17.93
N PRO A 74 -11.29 5.35 -18.52
CA PRO A 74 -12.33 6.27 -18.97
C PRO A 74 -13.25 5.61 -19.99
N ARG A 75 -14.55 5.87 -19.92
CA ARG A 75 -15.52 5.38 -20.92
C ARG A 75 -15.25 5.96 -22.31
N SER A 76 -14.68 7.17 -22.36
CA SER A 76 -14.31 7.88 -23.60
C SER A 76 -12.98 7.43 -24.19
N ARG A 77 -12.38 6.34 -23.69
CA ARG A 77 -11.13 5.84 -24.26
C ARG A 77 -11.32 5.39 -25.72
N PRO A 78 -10.32 5.53 -26.57
CA PRO A 78 -10.32 4.91 -27.90
C PRO A 78 -10.48 3.39 -27.79
N GLU A 79 -11.09 2.76 -28.78
CA GLU A 79 -11.33 1.30 -28.79
C GLU A 79 -10.02 0.49 -28.77
N TRP A 80 -8.94 1.03 -29.32
CA TRP A 80 -7.64 0.39 -29.32
C TRP A 80 -6.90 0.45 -27.97
N ILE A 81 -7.42 1.18 -26.97
CA ILE A 81 -6.91 1.11 -25.60
C ILE A 81 -7.48 -0.13 -24.92
N GLU A 82 -6.62 -1.11 -24.73
CA GLU A 82 -6.97 -2.36 -24.05
C GLU A 82 -7.21 -2.15 -22.56
N VAL A 83 -8.12 -2.94 -22.00
CA VAL A 83 -8.43 -2.97 -20.57
C VAL A 83 -8.56 -4.40 -20.09
N VAL A 84 -8.29 -4.60 -18.81
CA VAL A 84 -8.52 -5.88 -18.12
C VAL A 84 -9.21 -5.65 -16.78
N SER A 85 -10.10 -6.57 -16.40
CA SER A 85 -10.86 -6.47 -15.14
C SER A 85 -10.07 -7.13 -13.99
N LEU A 86 -9.70 -6.32 -12.99
CA LEU A 86 -9.07 -6.79 -11.77
C LEU A 86 -10.10 -6.97 -10.66
N GLN A 87 -9.95 -8.06 -9.90
CA GLN A 87 -10.67 -8.28 -8.64
C GLN A 87 -9.76 -7.92 -7.46
N PHE A 88 -10.23 -7.06 -6.56
CA PHE A 88 -9.48 -6.63 -5.39
C PHE A 88 -9.89 -7.41 -4.13
N PRO A 89 -8.99 -7.52 -3.12
CA PRO A 89 -9.30 -8.16 -1.85
C PRO A 89 -10.52 -7.57 -1.13
N SER A 90 -10.91 -6.34 -1.45
CA SER A 90 -12.12 -5.67 -0.95
C SER A 90 -13.42 -6.20 -1.57
N GLY A 91 -13.38 -7.16 -2.51
CA GLY A 91 -14.52 -7.66 -3.28
C GLY A 91 -14.98 -6.73 -4.40
N ARG A 92 -14.28 -5.61 -4.64
CA ARG A 92 -14.56 -4.69 -5.75
C ARG A 92 -13.77 -5.10 -6.98
N SER A 93 -14.24 -4.67 -8.16
CA SER A 93 -13.51 -4.82 -9.43
C SER A 93 -13.31 -3.47 -10.11
N ALA A 94 -12.29 -3.39 -10.96
CA ALA A 94 -12.08 -2.27 -11.87
C ALA A 94 -11.50 -2.75 -13.19
N GLU A 95 -11.97 -2.14 -14.29
CA GLU A 95 -11.32 -2.27 -15.60
C GLU A 95 -10.14 -1.28 -15.64
N GLU A 96 -8.93 -1.79 -15.68
CA GLU A 96 -7.71 -0.99 -15.72
C GLU A 96 -7.06 -1.07 -17.10
N ILE A 97 -6.37 0.02 -17.48
CA ILE A 97 -5.74 0.18 -18.78
C ILE A 97 -4.50 -0.72 -18.87
N VAL A 98 -4.31 -1.36 -20.04
CA VAL A 98 -3.13 -2.15 -20.37
C VAL A 98 -2.44 -1.50 -21.57
N PRO A 99 -1.39 -0.68 -21.37
CA PRO A 99 -0.66 -0.08 -22.48
C PRO A 99 0.09 -1.15 -23.27
N ARG A 100 -0.07 -1.13 -24.59
CA ARG A 100 0.54 -2.11 -25.51
C ARG A 100 1.64 -1.50 -26.37
N ASP A 101 1.55 -0.20 -26.62
CA ASP A 101 2.44 0.51 -27.55
C ASP A 101 2.64 1.98 -27.14
N ALA A 102 3.51 2.67 -27.88
CA ALA A 102 3.81 4.07 -27.65
C ALA A 102 2.59 5.00 -27.80
N ALA A 103 1.60 4.63 -28.65
CA ALA A 103 0.38 5.42 -28.79
C ALA A 103 -0.45 5.41 -27.49
N ALA A 104 -0.47 4.28 -26.78
CA ALA A 104 -1.12 4.19 -25.47
C ALA A 104 -0.44 5.11 -24.44
N LEU A 105 0.90 5.17 -24.42
CA LEU A 105 1.64 6.09 -23.53
C LEU A 105 1.34 7.56 -23.87
N ALA A 106 1.35 7.93 -25.14
CA ALA A 106 1.00 9.28 -25.58
C ALA A 106 -0.44 9.65 -25.20
N TRP A 107 -1.38 8.74 -25.35
CA TRP A 107 -2.76 8.93 -24.92
C TRP A 107 -2.88 9.09 -23.38
N MET A 108 -2.16 8.29 -22.61
CA MET A 108 -2.10 8.45 -21.15
C MET A 108 -1.53 9.82 -20.76
N ALA A 109 -0.47 10.27 -21.43
CA ALA A 109 0.10 11.61 -21.23
C ALA A 109 -0.91 12.72 -21.56
N ASN A 110 -1.74 12.58 -22.64
CA ASN A 110 -2.82 13.51 -22.93
C ASN A 110 -3.83 13.62 -21.79
N LEU A 111 -4.05 12.57 -21.00
CA LEU A 111 -4.87 12.61 -19.78
C LEU A 111 -4.16 13.29 -18.60
N ALA A 112 -2.98 13.90 -18.80
CA ALA A 112 -2.08 14.38 -17.76
C ALA A 112 -1.72 13.28 -16.73
N CYS A 113 -1.57 12.04 -17.19
CA CYS A 113 -1.03 10.94 -16.40
C CYS A 113 0.49 11.11 -16.33
N LEU A 114 1.00 11.61 -15.20
CA LEU A 114 2.44 11.78 -14.99
C LEU A 114 3.11 10.46 -14.65
N GLU A 115 2.48 9.68 -13.78
CA GLU A 115 3.07 8.48 -13.22
C GLU A 115 2.45 7.21 -13.80
N LEU A 116 3.30 6.31 -14.28
CA LEU A 116 2.92 4.97 -14.70
C LEU A 116 2.96 4.03 -13.49
N HIS A 117 1.82 3.56 -13.04
CA HIS A 117 1.69 2.70 -11.87
C HIS A 117 1.15 1.32 -12.24
N PRO A 118 1.97 0.42 -12.79
CA PRO A 118 1.56 -0.94 -13.12
C PRO A 118 1.42 -1.82 -11.89
N HIS A 119 0.49 -2.78 -11.96
CA HIS A 119 0.49 -3.93 -11.07
C HIS A 119 1.66 -4.87 -11.38
N PRO A 120 2.14 -5.67 -10.40
CA PRO A 120 3.25 -6.63 -10.62
C PRO A 120 2.80 -7.91 -11.33
N VAL A 121 1.74 -7.84 -12.13
CA VAL A 121 1.16 -8.95 -12.91
C VAL A 121 0.99 -8.55 -14.36
N ARG A 122 0.96 -9.53 -15.27
CA ARG A 122 0.61 -9.34 -16.67
C ARG A 122 -0.90 -9.49 -16.87
N ALA A 123 -1.44 -8.87 -17.92
CA ALA A 123 -2.89 -8.90 -18.20
C ALA A 123 -3.45 -10.29 -18.53
N ASP A 124 -2.60 -11.22 -18.94
CA ASP A 124 -2.93 -12.62 -19.23
C ASP A 124 -2.94 -13.53 -18.01
N ASP A 125 -2.38 -13.06 -16.86
CA ASP A 125 -2.43 -13.76 -15.57
C ASP A 125 -2.40 -12.75 -14.42
N LEU A 126 -3.54 -12.50 -13.82
CA LEU A 126 -3.74 -11.48 -12.79
C LEU A 126 -3.52 -11.98 -11.36
N ASP A 127 -3.22 -13.25 -11.18
CA ASP A 127 -3.09 -13.87 -9.86
C ASP A 127 -1.65 -14.26 -9.50
N HIS A 128 -0.76 -14.37 -10.51
CA HIS A 128 0.64 -14.72 -10.28
C HIS A 128 1.57 -13.56 -10.70
N PRO A 129 2.13 -12.82 -9.74
CA PRO A 129 3.12 -11.79 -10.03
C PRO A 129 4.33 -12.35 -10.79
N ASP A 130 4.81 -11.58 -11.77
CA ASP A 130 6.09 -11.81 -12.44
C ASP A 130 7.18 -10.88 -11.94
N GLU A 131 6.88 -10.07 -10.92
CA GLU A 131 7.77 -9.05 -10.40
C GLU A 131 7.68 -8.97 -8.87
N LEU A 132 8.84 -9.06 -8.22
CA LEU A 132 9.03 -8.77 -6.82
C LEU A 132 9.65 -7.38 -6.69
N ARG A 133 9.16 -6.56 -5.76
CA ARG A 133 9.54 -5.16 -5.57
C ARG A 133 10.12 -4.93 -4.18
N VAL A 134 11.39 -4.58 -4.12
CA VAL A 134 12.03 -4.09 -2.89
C VAL A 134 11.98 -2.56 -2.94
N ASP A 135 11.14 -1.96 -2.10
CA ASP A 135 10.95 -0.52 -2.02
C ASP A 135 11.70 0.04 -0.80
N LEU A 136 12.73 0.85 -1.07
CA LEU A 136 13.60 1.49 -0.08
C LEU A 136 13.10 2.91 0.19
N ASP A 137 12.29 3.06 1.24
CA ASP A 137 11.64 4.32 1.62
C ASP A 137 12.34 4.98 2.83
N PRO A 138 13.14 6.05 2.62
CA PRO A 138 13.88 6.69 3.69
C PRO A 138 12.95 7.47 4.63
N VAL A 139 13.14 7.32 5.94
CA VAL A 139 12.48 8.20 6.91
C VAL A 139 13.03 9.63 6.81
N PRO A 140 12.33 10.66 7.33
CA PRO A 140 12.86 12.01 7.35
C PRO A 140 14.24 12.08 8.02
N GLY A 141 15.19 12.76 7.36
CA GLY A 141 16.57 12.91 7.83
C GLY A 141 17.55 11.86 7.30
N VAL A 142 17.06 10.85 6.58
CA VAL A 142 17.91 9.88 5.87
C VAL A 142 18.30 10.45 4.51
N ASP A 143 19.57 10.41 4.19
CA ASP A 143 20.16 10.93 2.95
C ASP A 143 20.43 9.82 1.90
N TRP A 144 20.84 10.23 0.70
CA TRP A 144 21.11 9.33 -0.41
C TRP A 144 22.29 8.36 -0.14
N PRO A 145 23.40 8.74 0.49
CA PRO A 145 24.46 7.81 0.90
C PRO A 145 23.98 6.62 1.72
N GLN A 146 23.08 6.84 2.69
CA GLN A 146 22.53 5.76 3.50
C GLN A 146 21.65 4.81 2.66
N ILE A 147 20.88 5.33 1.71
CA ILE A 147 20.08 4.52 0.78
C ILE A 147 20.98 3.66 -0.10
N ARG A 148 22.11 4.21 -0.58
CA ARG A 148 23.12 3.47 -1.35
C ARG A 148 23.69 2.29 -0.56
N GLU A 149 24.05 2.53 0.70
CA GLU A 149 24.57 1.48 1.58
C GLU A 149 23.54 0.35 1.79
N VAL A 150 22.30 0.70 2.10
CA VAL A 150 21.22 -0.29 2.25
C VAL A 150 20.96 -1.03 0.93
N SER A 151 21.02 -0.35 -0.21
CA SER A 151 20.81 -0.97 -1.52
C SER A 151 21.88 -2.01 -1.87
N ALA A 152 23.13 -1.77 -1.47
CA ALA A 152 24.21 -2.73 -1.63
C ALA A 152 23.99 -4.00 -0.80
N ILE A 153 23.44 -3.86 0.41
CA ILE A 153 23.05 -5.01 1.24
C ILE A 153 21.87 -5.76 0.62
N VAL A 154 20.87 -5.05 0.08
CA VAL A 154 19.77 -5.68 -0.68
C VAL A 154 20.32 -6.49 -1.85
N LYS A 155 21.25 -5.91 -2.62
CA LYS A 155 21.93 -6.63 -3.71
C LYS A 155 22.57 -7.93 -3.22
N ALA A 156 23.37 -7.86 -2.16
CA ALA A 156 24.04 -9.03 -1.60
C ALA A 156 23.05 -10.12 -1.16
N VAL A 157 21.93 -9.75 -0.52
CA VAL A 157 20.88 -10.70 -0.12
C VAL A 157 20.23 -11.35 -1.33
N LEU A 158 19.95 -10.59 -2.40
CA LEU A 158 19.37 -11.13 -3.63
C LEU A 158 20.34 -12.07 -4.36
N ASP A 159 21.61 -11.67 -4.48
CA ASP A 159 22.66 -12.46 -5.13
C ASP A 159 22.86 -13.82 -4.43
N GLU A 160 22.88 -13.85 -3.09
CA GLU A 160 23.01 -15.07 -2.28
C GLU A 160 21.89 -16.09 -2.51
N VAL A 161 20.71 -15.62 -2.89
CA VAL A 161 19.56 -16.49 -3.21
C VAL A 161 19.37 -16.68 -4.72
N GLY A 162 20.34 -16.26 -5.55
CA GLY A 162 20.34 -16.44 -6.99
C GLY A 162 19.33 -15.57 -7.74
N LEU A 163 18.96 -14.40 -7.19
CA LEU A 163 18.05 -13.46 -7.80
C LEU A 163 18.78 -12.23 -8.36
N THR A 164 18.41 -11.80 -9.55
CA THR A 164 18.95 -10.60 -10.17
C THR A 164 18.12 -9.37 -9.80
N GLY A 165 18.72 -8.42 -9.09
CA GLY A 165 18.09 -7.14 -8.75
C GLY A 165 18.34 -6.08 -9.84
N TRP A 166 17.28 -5.35 -10.20
CA TRP A 166 17.28 -4.26 -11.19
C TRP A 166 16.98 -2.94 -10.47
N PRO A 167 18.00 -2.15 -10.15
CA PRO A 167 17.85 -0.93 -9.36
C PRO A 167 17.33 0.23 -10.21
N LYS A 168 16.57 1.11 -9.58
CA LYS A 168 16.18 2.42 -10.12
C LYS A 168 15.94 3.42 -9.02
N THR A 169 16.08 4.72 -9.30
CA THR A 169 15.63 5.74 -8.37
C THR A 169 14.10 5.67 -8.24
N SER A 170 13.55 6.05 -7.09
CA SER A 170 12.09 6.22 -6.99
C SER A 170 11.59 7.45 -7.76
N GLY A 171 12.52 8.32 -8.20
CA GLY A 171 12.23 9.65 -8.73
C GLY A 171 11.73 10.63 -7.66
N SER A 172 11.80 10.23 -6.38
CA SER A 172 11.55 11.06 -5.21
C SER A 172 12.77 11.01 -4.29
N ARG A 173 12.68 10.39 -3.10
CA ARG A 173 13.78 10.33 -2.12
C ARG A 173 14.43 8.96 -2.03
N GLY A 174 13.73 7.91 -2.41
CA GLY A 174 14.14 6.52 -2.21
C GLY A 174 14.64 5.84 -3.47
N MET A 175 14.77 4.52 -3.38
CA MET A 175 15.19 3.62 -4.45
C MET A 175 14.27 2.41 -4.49
N HIS A 176 14.07 1.85 -5.68
CA HIS A 176 13.42 0.55 -5.84
C HIS A 176 14.40 -0.44 -6.45
N VAL A 177 14.36 -1.68 -6.01
CA VAL A 177 15.04 -2.79 -6.68
C VAL A 177 13.97 -3.77 -7.13
N PHE A 178 13.80 -3.89 -8.43
CA PHE A 178 12.86 -4.83 -9.02
C PHE A 178 13.56 -6.15 -9.30
N VAL A 179 12.83 -7.26 -9.16
CA VAL A 179 13.30 -8.59 -9.45
C VAL A 179 12.28 -9.29 -10.32
N ARG A 180 12.70 -9.79 -11.49
CA ARG A 180 11.82 -10.63 -12.30
C ARG A 180 11.75 -12.03 -11.71
N ILE A 181 10.54 -12.56 -11.55
CA ILE A 181 10.29 -13.88 -10.97
C ILE A 181 9.42 -14.74 -11.89
N GLN A 182 9.55 -16.06 -11.76
CA GLN A 182 8.66 -17.01 -12.45
C GLN A 182 7.21 -16.80 -11.99
N ARG A 183 6.25 -16.88 -12.90
CA ARG A 183 4.82 -16.66 -12.66
C ARG A 183 4.15 -17.90 -12.06
N ARG A 184 4.50 -18.27 -10.83
CA ARG A 184 3.93 -19.45 -10.13
C ARG A 184 3.56 -19.21 -8.67
N TRP A 185 3.93 -18.06 -8.12
CA TRP A 185 3.64 -17.71 -6.74
C TRP A 185 2.51 -16.70 -6.63
N THR A 186 1.70 -16.86 -5.58
CA THR A 186 0.64 -15.91 -5.25
C THR A 186 1.21 -14.62 -4.66
N PHE A 187 0.42 -13.55 -4.65
CA PHE A 187 0.78 -12.30 -4.00
C PHE A 187 1.21 -12.47 -2.53
N ASP A 188 0.56 -13.36 -1.79
CA ASP A 188 0.89 -13.64 -0.39
C ASP A 188 2.29 -14.25 -0.26
N GLN A 189 2.66 -15.13 -1.17
CA GLN A 189 3.99 -15.75 -1.20
C GLN A 189 5.06 -14.72 -1.59
N VAL A 190 4.80 -13.88 -2.61
CA VAL A 190 5.73 -12.83 -3.02
C VAL A 190 5.94 -11.82 -1.88
N ARG A 191 4.85 -11.37 -1.22
CA ARG A 191 4.96 -10.48 -0.06
C ARG A 191 5.77 -11.09 1.08
N ARG A 192 5.58 -12.38 1.39
CA ARG A 192 6.38 -13.09 2.41
C ARG A 192 7.84 -13.17 2.05
N ALA A 193 8.15 -13.41 0.78
CA ALA A 193 9.51 -13.42 0.26
C ALA A 193 10.21 -12.06 0.47
N VAL A 194 9.53 -10.95 0.12
CA VAL A 194 10.09 -9.60 0.34
C VAL A 194 10.20 -9.25 1.81
N LEU A 195 9.25 -9.68 2.65
CA LEU A 195 9.38 -9.51 4.11
C LEU A 195 10.62 -10.24 4.64
N ALA A 196 10.94 -11.42 4.09
CA ALA A 196 12.16 -12.14 4.47
C ALA A 196 13.43 -11.37 4.05
N VAL A 197 13.44 -10.78 2.86
CA VAL A 197 14.53 -9.86 2.43
C VAL A 197 14.63 -8.67 3.38
N ALA A 198 13.52 -8.00 3.68
CA ALA A 198 13.51 -6.83 4.56
C ALA A 198 14.09 -7.12 5.94
N ARG A 199 13.73 -8.26 6.53
CA ARG A 199 14.25 -8.71 7.83
C ARG A 199 15.72 -9.09 7.78
N GLU A 200 16.16 -9.73 6.70
CA GLU A 200 17.56 -10.09 6.53
C GLU A 200 18.44 -8.85 6.35
N VAL A 201 17.98 -7.85 5.60
CA VAL A 201 18.67 -6.56 5.46
C VAL A 201 18.70 -5.83 6.81
N GLU A 202 17.59 -5.75 7.54
CA GLU A 202 17.56 -5.16 8.90
C GLU A 202 18.53 -5.89 9.85
N ARG A 203 18.61 -7.22 9.80
CA ARG A 203 19.55 -8.01 10.59
C ARG A 203 21.02 -7.68 10.30
N ARG A 204 21.35 -7.44 9.02
CA ARG A 204 22.73 -7.09 8.60
C ARG A 204 23.10 -5.65 8.92
N THR A 205 22.15 -4.74 8.90
CA THR A 205 22.36 -3.31 9.19
C THR A 205 21.24 -2.72 10.03
N PRO A 206 21.12 -3.11 11.32
CA PRO A 206 19.99 -2.75 12.16
C PRO A 206 19.92 -1.25 12.50
N THR A 207 20.99 -0.48 12.25
CA THR A 207 21.01 0.98 12.44
C THR A 207 20.57 1.76 11.22
N LEU A 208 20.68 1.17 10.03
CA LEU A 208 20.39 1.86 8.75
C LEU A 208 19.09 1.41 8.09
N ALA A 209 18.62 0.19 8.36
CA ALA A 209 17.42 -0.35 7.74
C ALA A 209 16.42 -0.84 8.77
N THR A 210 15.14 -0.82 8.40
CA THR A 210 14.06 -1.34 9.23
C THR A 210 12.96 -2.01 8.41
N SER A 211 12.41 -3.11 8.94
CA SER A 211 11.21 -3.79 8.45
C SER A 211 9.95 -3.44 9.28
N LYS A 212 10.05 -2.51 10.25
CA LYS A 212 8.96 -2.15 11.15
C LYS A 212 7.85 -1.42 10.41
N TRP A 213 6.62 -1.96 10.50
CA TRP A 213 5.46 -1.39 9.79
C TRP A 213 5.03 -0.02 10.33
N TRP A 214 5.09 0.17 11.65
CA TRP A 214 4.59 1.39 12.28
C TRP A 214 5.59 2.53 12.14
N LYS A 215 5.11 3.69 11.70
CA LYS A 215 5.95 4.88 11.48
C LYS A 215 6.73 5.30 12.72
N GLU A 216 6.15 5.10 13.90
CA GLU A 216 6.75 5.41 15.19
C GLU A 216 7.94 4.52 15.55
N GLU A 217 8.04 3.36 14.91
CA GLU A 217 9.11 2.38 15.13
C GLU A 217 10.18 2.43 14.03
N ARG A 218 9.94 3.21 12.96
CA ARG A 218 10.85 3.29 11.81
C ARG A 218 12.06 4.18 12.09
N HIS A 219 13.18 3.73 11.61
CA HIS A 219 14.43 4.49 11.52
C HIS A 219 15.15 4.13 10.21
N GLY A 220 16.10 4.95 9.78
CA GLY A 220 16.87 4.66 8.58
C GLY A 220 16.01 4.52 7.33
N VAL A 221 16.26 3.47 6.56
CA VAL A 221 15.54 3.13 5.34
C VAL A 221 14.52 2.04 5.65
N PHE A 222 13.25 2.35 5.49
CA PHE A 222 12.17 1.36 5.61
C PHE A 222 12.06 0.55 4.32
N ILE A 223 12.06 -0.77 4.44
CA ILE A 223 11.85 -1.67 3.31
C ILE A 223 10.37 -2.05 3.27
N ASP A 224 9.60 -1.42 2.35
CA ASP A 224 8.15 -1.61 2.26
C ASP A 224 7.78 -2.88 1.49
N TYR A 225 7.69 -3.99 2.21
CA TYR A 225 7.27 -5.28 1.69
C TYR A 225 5.78 -5.31 1.27
N ASN A 226 4.95 -4.39 1.78
CA ASN A 226 3.52 -4.33 1.44
C ASN A 226 3.25 -3.78 0.03
N GLN A 227 4.25 -3.23 -0.65
CA GLN A 227 4.14 -2.88 -2.08
C GLN A 227 3.96 -4.12 -2.99
N ASN A 228 4.10 -5.31 -2.44
CA ASN A 228 3.84 -6.58 -3.14
C ASN A 228 2.45 -7.16 -2.86
N ALA A 229 1.58 -6.45 -2.16
CA ALA A 229 0.18 -6.85 -1.97
C ALA A 229 -0.65 -6.63 -3.25
N LYS A 230 -1.70 -7.44 -3.46
CA LYS A 230 -2.46 -7.53 -4.73
C LYS A 230 -3.01 -6.19 -5.26
N ASP A 231 -3.31 -5.24 -4.40
CA ASP A 231 -3.89 -3.95 -4.77
C ASP A 231 -2.88 -2.80 -4.75
N ARG A 232 -1.59 -3.11 -4.63
CA ARG A 232 -0.51 -2.13 -4.60
C ARG A 232 0.15 -1.98 -5.96
N THR A 233 0.47 -0.73 -6.26
CA THR A 233 1.20 -0.35 -7.46
C THR A 233 2.34 0.57 -7.09
N VAL A 234 3.43 0.50 -7.84
CA VAL A 234 4.63 1.33 -7.64
C VAL A 234 4.96 2.01 -8.95
N ALA A 235 5.49 3.24 -8.88
CA ALA A 235 5.94 3.96 -10.06
C ALA A 235 6.94 3.10 -10.86
N SER A 236 6.65 2.86 -12.13
CA SER A 236 7.47 2.09 -13.05
C SER A 236 8.78 2.80 -13.36
N ALA A 237 9.73 2.08 -13.94
CA ALA A 237 10.88 2.68 -14.57
C ALA A 237 10.44 3.72 -15.60
N TYR A 238 11.20 4.80 -15.71
CA TYR A 238 10.92 5.96 -16.57
C TYR A 238 9.67 6.76 -16.23
N SER A 239 8.95 6.41 -15.17
CA SER A 239 7.78 7.19 -14.73
C SER A 239 8.20 8.57 -14.26
N VAL A 240 7.54 9.62 -14.80
CA VAL A 240 7.72 10.99 -14.33
C VAL A 240 7.10 11.13 -12.96
N ARG A 241 7.73 11.90 -12.06
CA ARG A 241 7.24 12.10 -10.68
C ARG A 241 6.76 13.54 -10.49
N PRO A 242 5.81 13.77 -9.58
CA PRO A 242 5.23 15.09 -9.34
C PRO A 242 6.14 15.96 -8.46
N THR A 243 7.44 15.96 -8.74
CA THR A 243 8.41 16.86 -8.11
C THR A 243 8.49 18.15 -8.90
N ALA A 244 8.87 19.26 -8.24
CA ALA A 244 8.92 20.56 -8.87
C ALA A 244 9.89 20.63 -10.07
N ASP A 245 10.96 19.82 -10.02
CA ASP A 245 12.00 19.64 -11.05
C ASP A 245 11.68 18.53 -12.07
N ALA A 246 10.46 17.98 -12.05
CA ALA A 246 10.00 16.93 -12.96
C ALA A 246 10.91 15.69 -13.00
N ARG A 247 11.31 15.18 -11.84
CA ARG A 247 12.17 13.99 -11.75
C ARG A 247 11.53 12.76 -12.37
N VAL A 248 12.38 11.81 -12.70
CA VAL A 248 12.03 10.53 -13.30
C VAL A 248 12.52 9.39 -12.43
N SER A 249 11.74 8.32 -12.36
CA SER A 249 12.16 7.05 -11.77
C SER A 249 13.14 6.37 -12.72
N ALA A 250 14.44 6.70 -12.59
CA ALA A 250 15.49 6.35 -13.54
C ALA A 250 16.07 4.97 -13.27
N PRO A 251 16.06 4.02 -14.23
CA PRO A 251 16.88 2.82 -14.17
C PRO A 251 18.36 3.14 -14.03
N LEU A 252 19.03 2.33 -13.22
CA LEU A 252 20.46 2.45 -12.92
C LEU A 252 21.15 1.10 -13.13
N THR A 253 22.47 1.13 -13.41
CA THR A 253 23.31 -0.02 -13.12
C THR A 253 23.73 -0.01 -11.66
N TRP A 254 24.19 -1.14 -11.14
CA TRP A 254 24.67 -1.20 -9.75
C TRP A 254 25.89 -0.33 -9.51
N GLU A 255 26.75 -0.18 -10.53
CA GLU A 255 27.95 0.64 -10.52
C GLU A 255 27.60 2.14 -10.45
N GLU A 256 26.58 2.58 -11.19
CA GLU A 256 26.15 3.99 -11.18
C GLU A 256 25.62 4.46 -9.82
N ILE A 257 25.12 3.55 -8.98
CA ILE A 257 24.55 3.92 -7.68
C ILE A 257 25.57 4.64 -6.81
N ALA A 258 26.85 4.30 -6.92
CA ALA A 258 27.92 4.90 -6.12
C ALA A 258 28.00 6.43 -6.31
N ASP A 259 27.80 6.91 -7.53
CA ASP A 259 28.11 8.29 -7.90
C ASP A 259 26.88 9.08 -8.38
N CYS A 260 25.74 8.43 -8.66
CA CYS A 260 24.58 9.12 -9.20
C CYS A 260 23.91 10.07 -8.19
N ASN A 261 23.42 11.19 -8.71
CA ASN A 261 22.49 12.06 -7.99
C ASN A 261 21.08 11.92 -8.59
N PRO A 262 20.06 11.47 -7.81
CA PRO A 262 18.70 11.31 -8.30
C PRO A 262 18.08 12.58 -8.91
N ALA A 263 18.58 13.78 -8.54
CA ALA A 263 18.11 15.05 -9.08
C ALA A 263 18.52 15.28 -10.55
N ASP A 264 19.53 14.55 -11.04
CA ASP A 264 20.01 14.68 -12.42
C ASP A 264 19.07 13.98 -13.43
N PHE A 265 18.17 13.12 -12.95
CA PHE A 265 17.25 12.35 -13.77
C PHE A 265 15.88 13.04 -13.82
N THR A 266 15.70 13.87 -14.82
CA THR A 266 14.47 14.66 -15.02
C THR A 266 13.82 14.37 -16.37
N LEU A 267 12.59 14.83 -16.55
CA LEU A 267 11.89 14.78 -17.84
C LEU A 267 12.74 15.39 -18.97
N ALA A 268 13.54 16.42 -18.69
CA ALA A 268 14.39 17.09 -19.68
C ALA A 268 15.67 16.30 -20.02
N THR A 269 16.28 15.64 -19.02
CA THR A 269 17.61 15.00 -19.19
C THR A 269 17.51 13.53 -19.60
N MET A 270 16.44 12.85 -19.22
CA MET A 270 16.28 11.40 -19.45
C MET A 270 16.26 11.00 -20.93
N PRO A 271 15.63 11.73 -21.87
CA PRO A 271 15.65 11.35 -23.29
C PRO A 271 17.08 11.23 -23.86
N ALA A 272 17.97 12.17 -23.56
CA ALA A 272 19.37 12.12 -24.00
C ALA A 272 20.14 10.95 -23.35
N ARG A 273 19.88 10.68 -22.04
CA ARG A 273 20.43 9.51 -21.36
C ARG A 273 19.96 8.21 -22.01
N TYR A 274 18.65 8.10 -22.28
CA TYR A 274 18.06 6.92 -22.90
C TYR A 274 18.62 6.70 -24.33
N ALA A 275 18.73 7.73 -25.13
CA ALA A 275 19.31 7.64 -26.47
C ALA A 275 20.78 7.12 -26.45
N ARG A 276 21.54 7.44 -25.41
CA ARG A 276 22.93 7.02 -25.23
C ARG A 276 23.08 5.60 -24.69
N LEU A 277 22.27 5.21 -23.70
CA LEU A 277 22.44 3.96 -22.93
C LEU A 277 21.43 2.88 -23.31
N GLY A 278 20.31 3.26 -23.95
CA GLY A 278 19.17 2.39 -24.12
C GLY A 278 18.42 2.14 -22.80
N ASP A 279 17.55 1.13 -22.80
CA ASP A 279 16.92 0.67 -21.57
C ASP A 279 17.86 -0.22 -20.77
N LEU A 280 18.19 0.21 -19.55
CA LEU A 280 19.04 -0.56 -18.62
C LEU A 280 18.29 -1.79 -18.03
N HIS A 281 16.97 -1.84 -18.14
CA HIS A 281 16.14 -2.97 -17.68
C HIS A 281 15.71 -3.92 -18.82
N ARG A 282 16.19 -3.71 -20.06
CA ARG A 282 15.76 -4.45 -21.26
C ARG A 282 15.87 -5.97 -21.15
N ASP A 283 16.87 -6.46 -20.42
CA ASP A 283 17.12 -7.89 -20.28
C ASP A 283 16.42 -8.52 -19.05
N MET A 284 15.63 -7.72 -18.28
CA MET A 284 15.01 -8.15 -17.03
C MET A 284 14.16 -9.42 -17.23
N ASP A 285 13.37 -9.50 -18.30
CA ASP A 285 12.47 -10.64 -18.56
C ASP A 285 13.21 -11.96 -18.81
N ARG A 286 14.50 -11.91 -19.17
CA ARG A 286 15.35 -13.09 -19.36
C ARG A 286 15.89 -13.67 -18.05
N HIS A 287 15.75 -12.92 -16.95
CA HIS A 287 16.30 -13.26 -15.63
C HIS A 287 15.21 -13.56 -14.59
N ALA A 288 14.15 -14.28 -15.01
CA ALA A 288 13.07 -14.67 -14.11
C ALA A 288 13.54 -15.75 -13.11
N GLY A 289 13.76 -15.36 -11.87
CA GLY A 289 14.28 -16.22 -10.80
C GLY A 289 13.21 -16.98 -10.02
N SER A 290 13.66 -17.92 -9.16
CA SER A 290 12.81 -18.66 -8.22
C SER A 290 12.77 -17.94 -6.86
N LEU A 291 11.60 -17.96 -6.22
CA LEU A 291 11.45 -17.47 -4.84
C LEU A 291 11.65 -18.56 -3.77
N ASP A 292 11.96 -19.79 -4.16
CA ASP A 292 12.01 -20.93 -3.22
C ASP A 292 12.97 -20.65 -2.05
N ALA A 293 14.18 -20.17 -2.32
CA ALA A 293 15.17 -19.85 -1.29
C ALA A 293 14.70 -18.70 -0.34
N LEU A 294 14.00 -17.69 -0.84
CA LEU A 294 13.41 -16.64 0.00
C LEU A 294 12.23 -17.14 0.84
N LEU A 295 11.43 -18.06 0.31
CA LEU A 295 10.33 -18.68 1.07
C LEU A 295 10.87 -19.63 2.15
N GLU A 296 11.98 -20.33 1.92
CA GLU A 296 12.71 -21.10 2.92
C GLU A 296 13.29 -20.18 4.01
N LEU A 297 13.89 -19.03 3.62
CA LEU A 297 14.34 -18.03 4.59
C LEU A 297 13.17 -17.51 5.42
N SER A 298 12.02 -17.21 4.80
CA SER A 298 10.81 -16.82 5.52
C SER A 298 10.34 -17.88 6.52
N ALA A 299 10.39 -19.16 6.14
CA ALA A 299 10.02 -20.27 7.02
C ALA A 299 10.98 -20.39 8.22
N ARG A 300 12.29 -20.23 8.01
CA ARG A 300 13.28 -20.18 9.10
C ARG A 300 13.02 -19.01 10.06
N GLN A 301 12.81 -17.81 9.52
CA GLN A 301 12.48 -16.64 10.33
C GLN A 301 11.19 -16.83 11.16
N GLN A 302 10.21 -17.54 10.61
CA GLN A 302 8.98 -17.87 11.32
C GLN A 302 9.23 -18.89 12.42
N ALA A 303 10.07 -19.90 12.20
CA ALA A 303 10.48 -20.86 13.22
C ALA A 303 11.25 -20.19 14.38
N ASP A 304 12.02 -19.14 14.08
CA ASP A 304 12.72 -18.30 15.05
C ASP A 304 11.78 -17.31 15.79
N GLY A 305 10.46 -17.43 15.60
CA GLY A 305 9.46 -16.64 16.30
C GLY A 305 9.10 -15.31 15.63
N LEU A 306 9.60 -15.00 14.42
CA LEU A 306 9.22 -13.84 13.66
C LEU A 306 7.91 -14.12 12.89
N GLY A 307 6.76 -13.84 13.54
CA GLY A 307 5.43 -13.99 12.94
C GLY A 307 5.23 -13.09 11.70
N ASP A 308 4.06 -13.18 11.06
CA ASP A 308 3.75 -12.31 9.90
C ASP A 308 3.65 -10.84 10.33
N ALA A 309 4.01 -9.94 9.42
CA ALA A 309 3.91 -8.51 9.62
C ALA A 309 2.51 -7.98 9.25
N PRO A 310 2.08 -6.80 9.77
CA PRO A 310 0.76 -6.27 9.49
C PRO A 310 0.49 -6.11 7.99
N TRP A 311 -0.69 -6.59 7.56
CA TRP A 311 -1.22 -6.37 6.21
C TRP A 311 -1.91 -5.01 6.10
N PRO A 312 -2.10 -4.47 4.89
CA PRO A 312 -2.89 -3.27 4.69
C PRO A 312 -4.30 -3.41 5.31
N PRO A 313 -4.89 -2.32 5.85
CA PRO A 313 -6.10 -2.39 6.69
C PRO A 313 -7.32 -3.06 6.05
N HIS A 314 -7.44 -3.01 4.72
CA HIS A 314 -8.58 -3.57 3.97
C HIS A 314 -8.43 -5.07 3.65
N TYR A 315 -7.28 -5.68 3.95
CA TYR A 315 -7.12 -7.12 3.88
C TYR A 315 -7.74 -7.81 5.09
N ARG A 316 -8.23 -9.04 4.89
CA ARG A 316 -8.61 -9.90 6.02
C ARG A 316 -7.37 -10.16 6.88
N LYS A 317 -7.53 -10.09 8.21
CA LYS A 317 -6.44 -10.40 9.14
C LYS A 317 -5.99 -11.85 8.96
N GLN A 318 -4.67 -12.06 8.81
CA GLN A 318 -4.08 -13.37 8.62
C GLN A 318 -3.77 -14.04 9.96
N PRO A 319 -3.77 -15.39 10.04
CA PRO A 319 -3.28 -16.10 11.22
C PRO A 319 -1.81 -15.72 11.51
N GLY A 320 -1.49 -15.47 12.78
CA GLY A 320 -0.13 -15.07 13.19
C GLY A 320 0.28 -13.64 12.84
N GLU A 321 -0.58 -12.88 12.19
CA GLU A 321 -0.32 -11.48 11.87
C GLU A 321 -0.26 -10.61 13.12
N ALA A 322 0.74 -9.74 13.20
CA ALA A 322 0.89 -8.78 14.28
C ALA A 322 -0.30 -7.81 14.38
N SER A 323 -0.40 -7.11 15.51
CA SER A 323 -1.48 -6.12 15.72
C SER A 323 -1.45 -5.02 14.65
N ARG A 324 -2.62 -4.71 14.06
CA ARG A 324 -2.80 -3.57 13.15
C ARG A 324 -3.07 -2.25 13.88
N VAL A 325 -2.85 -2.22 15.18
CA VAL A 325 -2.98 -1.00 15.99
C VAL A 325 -1.59 -0.46 16.25
N ALA A 326 -1.36 0.79 15.85
CA ALA A 326 -0.08 1.47 16.07
C ALA A 326 0.30 1.49 17.56
N PRO A 327 1.60 1.40 17.91
CA PRO A 327 2.05 1.42 19.30
C PRO A 327 1.54 2.62 20.09
N SER A 328 1.54 3.81 19.47
CA SER A 328 1.01 5.05 20.07
C SER A 328 -0.50 5.03 20.34
N ARG A 329 -1.24 4.13 19.68
CA ARG A 329 -2.69 3.93 19.87
C ARG A 329 -2.99 2.68 20.70
N ARG A 330 -1.99 1.85 20.99
CA ARG A 330 -2.10 0.78 21.98
C ARG A 330 -2.11 1.47 23.33
N ARG A 331 -3.28 1.88 23.78
CA ARG A 331 -3.46 2.30 25.18
C ARG A 331 -3.19 1.07 26.05
N MET A 332 -1.94 0.87 26.43
CA MET A 332 -1.65 0.13 27.64
C MET A 332 -2.24 0.98 28.75
N PRO A 333 -3.23 0.51 29.47
CA PRO A 333 -3.67 1.24 30.65
C PRO A 333 -2.45 1.38 31.56
N LYS A 334 -2.00 2.61 31.81
CA LYS A 334 -0.90 2.88 32.73
C LYS A 334 -1.23 2.38 34.15
N HIS A 335 -2.51 2.09 34.36
CA HIS A 335 -3.11 1.66 35.63
C HIS A 335 -4.13 0.55 35.36
N PRO A 336 -4.39 -0.34 36.30
CA PRO A 336 -5.36 -1.41 36.14
C PRO A 336 -6.75 -0.84 35.90
N LEU A 337 -7.27 -1.13 34.72
CA LEU A 337 -8.59 -0.69 34.25
C LEU A 337 -9.50 -1.91 34.12
N ILE A 338 -10.64 -1.88 34.81
CA ILE A 338 -11.66 -2.91 34.71
C ILE A 338 -12.93 -2.35 34.06
N GLU A 339 -13.65 -3.20 33.34
CA GLU A 339 -14.96 -2.90 32.76
C GLU A 339 -16.05 -3.38 33.72
N ILE A 340 -16.97 -2.49 34.06
CA ILE A 340 -18.01 -2.77 35.05
C ILE A 340 -19.27 -3.27 34.35
N GLY A 341 -19.71 -2.57 33.30
CA GLY A 341 -20.93 -2.92 32.60
C GLY A 341 -21.07 -2.16 31.29
N ARG A 342 -21.96 -2.67 30.45
CA ARG A 342 -22.35 -2.04 29.20
C ARG A 342 -23.85 -2.25 28.97
N ALA A 343 -24.51 -1.19 28.55
CA ALA A 343 -25.95 -1.20 28.30
C ALA A 343 -26.33 -0.27 27.16
N ARG A 344 -27.51 -0.48 26.65
CA ARG A 344 -28.16 0.37 25.66
C ARG A 344 -28.42 1.78 26.21
N GLU A 345 -28.96 1.79 27.42
CA GLU A 345 -29.29 3.02 28.11
C GLU A 345 -28.21 3.38 29.13
N LYS A 346 -27.84 4.68 29.16
CA LYS A 346 -26.82 5.19 30.08
C LYS A 346 -27.17 4.95 31.55
N ALA A 347 -28.46 5.06 31.87
CA ALA A 347 -28.92 4.86 33.24
C ALA A 347 -28.66 3.42 33.74
N ASP A 348 -28.87 2.41 32.87
CA ASP A 348 -28.65 1.01 33.23
C ASP A 348 -27.19 0.69 33.44
N ALA A 349 -26.30 1.26 32.56
CA ALA A 349 -24.86 1.11 32.73
C ALA A 349 -24.35 1.76 34.03
N LEU A 350 -24.87 2.92 34.40
CA LEU A 350 -24.53 3.59 35.67
C LEU A 350 -25.10 2.86 36.90
N ALA A 351 -26.30 2.28 36.79
CA ALA A 351 -26.85 1.42 37.87
C ALA A 351 -25.93 0.22 38.15
N GLY A 352 -25.31 -0.34 37.11
CA GLY A 352 -24.27 -1.37 37.24
C GLY A 352 -23.06 -0.91 38.03
N LEU A 353 -22.60 0.32 37.79
CA LEU A 353 -21.51 0.92 38.56
C LEU A 353 -21.86 1.03 40.08
N GLU A 354 -23.06 1.44 40.41
CA GLU A 354 -23.48 1.57 41.81
C GLU A 354 -23.57 0.18 42.48
N ARG A 355 -24.05 -0.84 41.78
CA ARG A 355 -24.01 -2.24 42.31
C ARG A 355 -22.60 -2.72 42.52
N TRP A 356 -21.67 -2.42 41.58
CA TRP A 356 -20.24 -2.75 41.73
C TRP A 356 -19.63 -2.03 42.92
N LYS A 357 -19.85 -0.73 43.12
CA LYS A 357 -19.39 0.04 44.29
C LYS A 357 -19.88 -0.57 45.61
N ALA A 358 -21.12 -1.01 45.64
CA ALA A 358 -21.69 -1.66 46.82
C ALA A 358 -20.99 -2.99 47.17
N ARG A 359 -20.65 -3.79 46.17
CA ARG A 359 -19.88 -5.05 46.36
C ARG A 359 -18.43 -4.83 46.74
N HIS A 360 -17.82 -3.75 46.24
CA HIS A 360 -16.41 -3.42 46.44
C HIS A 360 -16.21 -2.11 47.20
N SER A 361 -16.91 -1.93 48.32
CA SER A 361 -16.94 -0.68 49.07
C SER A 361 -15.56 -0.21 49.50
N ALA A 362 -14.66 -1.11 49.89
CA ALA A 362 -13.31 -0.78 50.25
C ALA A 362 -12.50 -0.20 49.06
N ALA A 363 -12.62 -0.77 47.89
CA ALA A 363 -12.00 -0.23 46.67
C ALA A 363 -12.66 1.07 46.22
N ALA A 364 -14.00 1.15 46.30
CA ALA A 364 -14.77 2.30 45.90
C ALA A 364 -14.47 3.56 46.72
N ALA A 365 -14.10 3.40 47.97
CA ALA A 365 -13.70 4.50 48.85
C ALA A 365 -12.42 5.26 48.40
N HIS A 366 -11.61 4.64 47.56
CA HIS A 366 -10.39 5.21 47.01
C HIS A 366 -10.56 5.83 45.61
N LEU A 367 -11.75 5.72 45.00
CA LEU A 367 -11.98 6.20 43.65
C LEU A 367 -12.23 7.71 43.64
N GLU A 368 -11.56 8.38 42.75
CA GLU A 368 -11.85 9.76 42.38
C GLU A 368 -12.89 9.82 41.23
N PRO A 369 -13.60 10.94 41.05
CA PRO A 369 -14.52 11.10 39.91
C PRO A 369 -13.87 10.86 38.54
N ALA A 370 -12.59 11.18 38.38
CA ALA A 370 -11.83 10.98 37.17
C ALA A 370 -11.49 9.49 36.87
N ASP A 371 -11.59 8.63 37.88
CA ASP A 371 -11.36 7.20 37.71
C ASP A 371 -12.55 6.47 37.07
N ILE A 372 -13.71 7.10 37.06
CA ILE A 372 -14.93 6.54 36.47
C ILE A 372 -15.03 7.01 35.01
N LEU A 373 -14.86 6.06 34.10
CA LEU A 373 -14.86 6.33 32.65
C LEU A 373 -16.18 5.86 32.05
N VAL A 374 -16.96 6.79 31.54
CA VAL A 374 -18.23 6.52 30.84
C VAL A 374 -18.03 6.77 29.35
N ASP A 375 -17.98 5.71 28.56
CA ASP A 375 -17.68 5.78 27.14
C ASP A 375 -18.90 5.46 26.26
N GLY A 376 -18.99 6.14 25.13
CA GLY A 376 -19.92 5.76 24.07
C GLY A 376 -19.30 4.65 23.19
N LEU A 377 -20.00 3.52 23.04
CA LEU A 377 -19.70 2.47 22.08
C LEU A 377 -20.61 2.60 20.87
N ARG A 378 -20.05 2.62 19.67
CA ARG A 378 -20.83 2.73 18.43
C ARG A 378 -21.46 1.38 18.09
N GLY A 379 -22.77 1.23 18.39
CA GLY A 379 -23.61 0.16 17.85
C GLY A 379 -24.01 0.41 16.40
N ARG A 380 -24.77 -0.51 15.81
CA ARG A 380 -25.24 -0.40 14.41
C ARG A 380 -26.25 0.72 14.21
N PHE A 381 -27.16 0.88 15.14
CA PHE A 381 -28.31 1.81 15.02
C PHE A 381 -28.28 2.92 16.05
N ARG A 382 -27.49 2.78 17.11
CA ARG A 382 -27.40 3.73 18.24
C ARG A 382 -26.03 3.67 18.92
N THR A 383 -25.80 4.62 19.80
CA THR A 383 -24.65 4.60 20.71
C THR A 383 -25.02 3.83 21.96
N TRP A 384 -24.17 2.94 22.42
CA TRP A 384 -24.25 2.20 23.67
C TRP A 384 -23.36 2.85 24.71
N THR A 385 -23.64 2.65 25.96
CA THR A 385 -22.83 3.15 27.06
C THR A 385 -22.05 2.02 27.72
N ARG A 386 -20.76 2.24 27.91
CA ARG A 386 -19.85 1.37 28.67
C ARG A 386 -19.31 2.13 29.86
N VAL A 387 -19.24 1.50 31.03
CA VAL A 387 -18.63 2.02 32.23
C VAL A 387 -17.38 1.22 32.59
N ARG A 388 -16.29 1.93 32.80
CA ARG A 388 -14.99 1.38 33.22
C ARG A 388 -14.49 2.13 34.44
N VAL A 389 -13.71 1.44 35.29
CA VAL A 389 -13.08 2.03 36.49
C VAL A 389 -11.57 1.86 36.38
N ASN A 390 -10.86 2.96 36.58
CA ASN A 390 -9.41 2.99 36.70
C ASN A 390 -9.05 2.80 38.18
N LEU A 391 -8.34 1.74 38.50
CA LEU A 391 -7.96 1.38 39.87
C LEU A 391 -6.62 2.03 40.31
N GLN A 392 -6.19 3.12 39.68
CA GLN A 392 -4.90 3.76 39.97
C GLN A 392 -4.76 4.21 41.43
N HIS A 393 -5.83 4.76 41.98
CA HIS A 393 -5.84 5.23 43.39
C HIS A 393 -6.21 4.16 44.38
N VAL A 394 -6.62 2.96 43.92
CA VAL A 394 -6.91 1.85 44.79
C VAL A 394 -5.63 1.12 45.16
N PRO A 395 -5.32 0.91 46.47
CA PRO A 395 -4.17 0.13 46.92
C PRO A 395 -4.13 -1.27 46.27
N PRO A 396 -2.96 -1.80 45.89
CA PRO A 396 -2.84 -3.05 45.16
C PRO A 396 -3.59 -4.24 45.78
N GLU A 397 -3.58 -4.31 47.10
CA GLU A 397 -4.23 -5.37 47.91
C GLU A 397 -5.76 -5.28 47.91
N LEU A 398 -6.32 -4.11 47.62
CA LEU A 398 -7.76 -3.89 47.55
C LEU A 398 -8.31 -3.87 46.11
N ARG A 399 -7.47 -4.06 45.10
CA ARG A 399 -7.87 -4.02 43.68
C ARG A 399 -8.68 -5.24 43.31
N PRO A 400 -9.97 -5.07 42.95
CA PRO A 400 -10.77 -6.19 42.45
C PRO A 400 -10.28 -6.66 41.08
N VAL A 401 -10.41 -7.95 40.85
CA VAL A 401 -10.17 -8.53 39.52
C VAL A 401 -11.35 -8.22 38.59
N GLN A 402 -11.15 -8.38 37.27
CA GLN A 402 -12.23 -8.26 36.30
C GLN A 402 -13.34 -9.29 36.59
N GLU A 403 -14.54 -8.83 36.82
CA GLU A 403 -15.75 -9.65 37.00
C GLU A 403 -16.57 -9.73 35.73
N PRO A 404 -17.54 -10.67 35.63
CA PRO A 404 -18.57 -10.59 34.61
C PRO A 404 -19.29 -9.23 34.64
N LEU A 405 -19.60 -8.69 33.45
CA LEU A 405 -20.22 -7.36 33.35
C LEU A 405 -21.65 -7.39 33.89
N ASP A 406 -22.05 -6.29 34.54
CA ASP A 406 -23.39 -6.11 35.08
C ASP A 406 -23.86 -4.66 34.90
N PRO A 407 -24.70 -4.37 33.90
CA PRO A 407 -25.29 -5.28 32.91
C PRO A 407 -24.29 -5.65 31.79
N ASP A 408 -24.46 -6.82 31.19
CA ASP A 408 -23.75 -7.26 29.99
C ASP A 408 -24.72 -7.37 28.80
N GLU A 409 -25.21 -6.25 28.32
CA GLU A 409 -26.00 -6.24 27.09
C GLU A 409 -25.06 -6.35 25.88
N ASN A 410 -25.34 -7.34 25.02
CA ASN A 410 -24.45 -7.67 23.92
C ASN A 410 -24.82 -6.88 22.63
N MET A 411 -23.97 -5.97 22.21
CA MET A 411 -24.13 -5.23 20.94
C MET A 411 -24.22 -6.16 19.72
N HIS A 412 -23.62 -7.35 19.78
CA HIS A 412 -23.64 -8.28 18.64
C HIS A 412 -25.01 -8.90 18.38
N ASP A 413 -25.95 -8.85 19.33
CA ASP A 413 -27.30 -9.34 19.14
C ASP A 413 -28.10 -8.49 18.14
N GLU A 414 -27.77 -7.20 18.03
CA GLU A 414 -28.29 -6.34 16.95
C GLU A 414 -27.86 -6.81 15.56
N TRP A 415 -26.68 -7.39 15.45
CA TRP A 415 -26.14 -7.91 14.19
C TRP A 415 -26.71 -9.28 13.84
N ARG A 416 -26.88 -10.16 14.83
CA ARG A 416 -27.47 -11.49 14.67
C ARG A 416 -28.93 -11.43 14.25
N ALA A 417 -29.73 -10.59 14.89
CA ALA A 417 -31.16 -10.44 14.58
C ALA A 417 -31.45 -9.99 13.14
N VAL A 418 -30.49 -9.36 12.46
CA VAL A 418 -30.61 -8.93 11.06
C VAL A 418 -30.16 -10.00 10.09
N SER A 419 -29.10 -10.76 10.43
CA SER A 419 -28.70 -11.91 9.60
C SER A 419 -29.82 -12.94 9.51
N ASP A 420 -30.51 -13.21 10.61
CA ASP A 420 -31.64 -14.13 10.64
C ASP A 420 -32.87 -13.63 9.86
N ARG A 421 -33.14 -12.29 9.89
CA ARG A 421 -34.23 -11.71 9.07
C ARG A 421 -33.90 -11.72 7.58
N SER A 422 -32.65 -11.53 7.21
CA SER A 422 -32.20 -11.60 5.81
C SER A 422 -32.17 -13.03 5.27
N ALA A 423 -31.84 -14.01 6.12
CA ALA A 423 -31.90 -15.42 5.79
C ALA A 423 -33.36 -15.89 5.57
N ARG A 424 -34.30 -15.47 6.42
CA ARG A 424 -35.74 -15.78 6.28
C ARG A 424 -36.39 -15.13 5.06
N ARG A 425 -35.88 -14.01 4.54
CA ARG A 425 -36.38 -13.38 3.31
C ARG A 425 -35.81 -14.02 2.03
N ARG A 426 -34.80 -14.88 2.11
CA ARG A 426 -34.20 -15.58 0.97
C ARG A 426 -34.73 -16.97 0.68
N THR A 427 -35.69 -17.48 1.46
CA THR A 427 -36.40 -18.74 1.16
C THR A 427 -37.57 -18.44 0.22
N PRO A 428 -37.52 -18.81 -1.07
CA PRO A 428 -38.69 -18.67 -1.94
C PRO A 428 -39.70 -19.69 -1.51
N SER A 429 -40.92 -19.23 -1.24
CA SER A 429 -42.10 -20.09 -1.06
C SER A 429 -42.29 -20.90 -2.36
N ARG A 430 -41.95 -22.17 -2.33
CA ARG A 430 -42.38 -23.14 -3.33
C ARG A 430 -43.88 -23.40 -3.11
N ALA A 431 -44.73 -22.56 -3.70
CA ALA A 431 -46.13 -22.93 -3.91
C ALA A 431 -46.18 -24.02 -4.98
N ARG A 432 -46.50 -25.24 -4.54
CA ARG A 432 -46.93 -26.34 -5.41
C ARG A 432 -48.15 -25.89 -6.21
N LYS A 433 -48.06 -25.97 -7.53
CA LYS A 433 -49.22 -26.21 -8.38
C LYS A 433 -49.12 -27.66 -8.87
N ALA A 434 -50.10 -28.44 -8.57
CA ALA A 434 -50.49 -29.68 -9.20
C ALA A 434 -52.01 -29.66 -9.42
N PRO A 435 -52.52 -30.54 -10.26
CA PRO A 435 -52.21 -30.85 -11.67
C PRO A 435 -53.06 -30.05 -12.65
#